data_4e0e1813a22d7160ab985c63105ef049
#
_entry.id   4e0e1813a22d7160ab985c63105ef049
#
_cell.length_a   1.000
_cell.length_b   1.000
_cell.length_c   1.000
_cell.angle_alpha   90.00
_cell.angle_beta   90.00
_cell.angle_gamma   90.00
#
_symmetry.space_group_name_H-M   'P 1'
#
loop_
_entity.id
_entity.type
_entity.pdbx_description
1 polymer ?
#
loop_
_entity_poly.entity_id
_entity_poly.type
_entity_poly.pdbx_seq_one_letter_code
_entity_poly.pdbx_strand_id
1 'polypeptide(L)'
;NAVREATPYANKLKSVVSSLSTRFDGKEQDTSFGLLFRNTGGKRTGVILITSDRGLCGGFNSNLSKALARQLGDEEVECADFVILGRKGNDFFKRTSHNILANHTGTSPEKQLVLVRDIVSEFTSRFEAGELDQVILAYNHYVSVIAQVPVIEQLLPITPPETEIADDRDIIFEPSPQDILETLLKKYVQNQVYVSWLDTIAGEHAARMTSMDAATKNAGEMIEKLQLHYNRSRQAAITRELIEIISGAESL
;
A
#
# COMPACT_ATOMS: atom_id res chain seq x y z
N ASN A 1 10.43 -13.29 4.33
CA ASN A 1 11.11 -13.37 5.64
C ASN A 1 11.00 -12.04 6.40
N ALA A 2 11.31 -10.87 5.80
CA ALA A 2 11.29 -9.56 6.48
C ALA A 2 9.95 -9.23 7.17
N VAL A 3 8.81 -9.49 6.52
CA VAL A 3 7.47 -9.28 7.13
C VAL A 3 7.31 -10.15 8.37
N ARG A 4 7.69 -11.45 8.31
CA ARG A 4 7.58 -12.37 9.46
C ARG A 4 8.47 -11.97 10.63
N GLU A 5 9.60 -11.35 10.38
CA GLU A 5 10.53 -10.88 11.41
C GLU A 5 10.04 -9.58 12.07
N ALA A 6 9.39 -8.69 11.31
CA ALA A 6 8.85 -7.43 11.82
C ALA A 6 7.53 -7.59 12.59
N THR A 7 6.69 -8.56 12.25
CA THR A 7 5.35 -8.77 12.83
C THR A 7 5.35 -8.99 14.36
N PRO A 8 6.23 -9.83 14.95
CA PRO A 8 6.24 -10.04 16.41
C PRO A 8 6.53 -8.76 17.20
N TYR A 9 7.46 -7.93 16.70
CA TYR A 9 7.77 -6.64 17.29
C TYR A 9 6.57 -5.69 17.21
N ALA A 10 5.90 -5.61 16.04
CA ALA A 10 4.69 -4.82 15.85
C ALA A 10 3.58 -5.22 16.83
N ASN A 11 3.33 -6.52 16.99
CA ASN A 11 2.31 -7.04 17.90
C ASN A 11 2.63 -6.72 19.36
N LYS A 12 3.89 -6.86 19.77
CA LYS A 12 4.30 -6.53 21.14
C LYS A 12 4.18 -5.04 21.40
N LEU A 13 4.61 -4.21 20.47
CA LEU A 13 4.49 -2.76 20.57
C LEU A 13 3.00 -2.34 20.65
N LYS A 14 2.15 -2.94 19.83
CA LYS A 14 0.70 -2.74 19.86
C LYS A 14 0.11 -3.08 21.24
N SER A 15 0.48 -4.22 21.84
CA SER A 15 -0.01 -4.62 23.16
C SER A 15 0.45 -3.66 24.27
N VAL A 16 1.69 -3.17 24.22
CA VAL A 16 2.22 -2.22 25.20
C VAL A 16 1.52 -0.85 25.07
N VAL A 17 1.35 -0.36 23.85
CA VAL A 17 0.63 0.91 23.59
C VAL A 17 -0.81 0.82 24.06
N SER A 18 -1.52 -0.30 23.79
CA SER A 18 -2.88 -0.52 24.29
C SER A 18 -2.95 -0.51 25.82
N SER A 19 -2.06 -1.25 26.50
CA SER A 19 -2.01 -1.32 27.95
C SER A 19 -1.67 0.05 28.60
N LEU A 20 -0.83 0.86 27.97
CA LEU A 20 -0.52 2.20 28.45
C LEU A 20 -1.66 3.18 28.18
N SER A 21 -2.26 3.16 26.98
CA SER A 21 -3.36 4.09 26.65
C SER A 21 -4.60 3.90 27.51
N THR A 22 -4.89 2.69 27.99
CA THR A 22 -6.00 2.44 28.94
C THR A 22 -5.77 3.02 30.32
N ARG A 23 -4.53 3.29 30.72
CA ARG A 23 -4.16 3.91 32.02
C ARG A 23 -4.24 5.44 32.00
N PHE A 24 -4.34 6.03 30.80
CA PHE A 24 -4.45 7.49 30.63
C PHE A 24 -5.90 7.85 30.28
N ASP A 25 -6.65 8.29 31.27
CA ASP A 25 -8.09 8.62 31.23
C ASP A 25 -8.41 9.90 30.44
N GLY A 26 -7.83 10.15 29.27
CA GLY A 26 -8.22 11.26 28.39
C GLY A 26 -8.12 12.69 28.98
N LYS A 27 -7.64 12.84 30.23
CA LYS A 27 -7.54 14.11 30.95
C LYS A 27 -6.28 14.92 30.63
N GLU A 28 -5.34 14.33 29.89
CA GLU A 28 -4.04 14.93 29.59
C GLU A 28 -3.94 15.42 28.14
N GLN A 29 -5.00 16.06 27.63
CA GLN A 29 -5.08 16.56 26.25
C GLN A 29 -4.01 17.62 25.92
N ASP A 30 -3.44 18.27 26.94
CA ASP A 30 -2.43 19.32 26.78
C ASP A 30 -0.99 18.79 26.80
N THR A 31 -0.78 17.49 26.89
CA THR A 31 0.54 16.88 26.83
C THR A 31 0.94 16.52 25.39
N SER A 32 2.24 16.51 25.08
CA SER A 32 2.74 16.21 23.72
C SER A 32 2.22 14.87 23.19
N PHE A 33 2.04 13.86 24.03
CA PHE A 33 1.45 12.58 23.61
C PHE A 33 -0.07 12.64 23.49
N GLY A 34 -0.77 13.46 24.30
CA GLY A 34 -2.23 13.65 24.24
C GLY A 34 -2.67 14.25 22.90
N LEU A 35 -1.81 15.09 22.30
CA LEU A 35 -2.06 15.64 20.97
C LEU A 35 -2.23 14.56 19.90
N LEU A 36 -1.51 13.44 20.00
CA LEU A 36 -1.59 12.34 19.01
C LEU A 36 -2.93 11.58 19.03
N PHE A 37 -3.73 11.75 20.09
CA PHE A 37 -5.09 11.18 20.22
C PHE A 37 -6.18 12.21 19.91
N ARG A 38 -5.81 13.46 19.66
CA ARG A 38 -6.78 14.56 19.49
C ARG A 38 -7.55 14.41 18.17
N ASN A 39 -8.85 14.14 18.27
CA ASN A 39 -9.75 14.20 17.13
C ASN A 39 -10.34 15.61 16.99
N THR A 40 -9.99 16.31 15.90
CA THR A 40 -10.48 17.67 15.63
C THR A 40 -11.74 17.68 14.77
N GLY A 41 -12.11 16.54 14.17
CA GLY A 41 -13.23 16.46 13.21
C GLY A 41 -13.04 17.27 11.93
N GLY A 42 -11.84 17.81 11.70
CA GLY A 42 -11.49 18.57 10.49
C GLY A 42 -11.15 17.66 9.30
N LYS A 43 -10.97 18.27 8.12
CA LYS A 43 -10.77 17.57 6.84
C LYS A 43 -9.37 17.74 6.25
N ARG A 44 -8.45 18.44 6.96
CA ARG A 44 -7.05 18.59 6.50
C ARG A 44 -6.31 17.28 6.65
N THR A 45 -6.16 16.56 5.54
CA THR A 45 -5.73 15.17 5.52
C THR A 45 -4.32 15.05 4.97
N GLY A 46 -3.43 14.40 5.74
CA GLY A 46 -2.16 13.88 5.26
C GLY A 46 -2.32 12.44 4.77
N VAL A 47 -1.65 12.07 3.69
CA VAL A 47 -1.75 10.73 3.09
C VAL A 47 -0.37 10.16 2.86
N ILE A 48 -0.10 8.99 3.44
CA ILE A 48 1.04 8.15 3.08
C ILE A 48 0.52 7.04 2.16
N LEU A 49 0.88 7.11 0.88
CA LEU A 49 0.46 6.14 -0.12
C LEU A 49 1.62 5.24 -0.52
N ILE A 50 1.46 3.93 -0.36
CA ILE A 50 2.49 2.94 -0.71
C ILE A 50 2.03 2.15 -1.94
N THR A 51 2.76 2.32 -3.04
CA THR A 51 2.54 1.63 -4.32
C THR A 51 3.83 1.05 -4.87
N SER A 52 3.77 0.34 -5.99
CA SER A 52 4.96 -0.16 -6.66
C SER A 52 5.60 0.87 -7.58
N ASP A 53 6.89 0.69 -7.84
CA ASP A 53 7.62 1.44 -8.88
C ASP A 53 7.33 0.89 -10.28
N ARG A 54 7.12 -0.40 -10.41
CA ARG A 54 6.95 -1.12 -11.67
C ARG A 54 5.51 -1.55 -11.87
N GLY A 55 5.12 -1.74 -13.13
CA GLY A 55 3.82 -2.30 -13.50
C GLY A 55 3.85 -3.82 -13.65
N LEU A 56 2.92 -4.33 -14.45
CA LEU A 56 2.72 -5.76 -14.76
C LEU A 56 2.35 -6.61 -13.53
N CYS A 57 1.65 -6.00 -12.58
CA CYS A 57 1.12 -6.62 -11.37
C CYS A 57 -0.42 -6.58 -11.32
N GLY A 58 -1.07 -6.70 -12.49
CA GLY A 58 -2.53 -6.67 -12.59
C GLY A 58 -3.15 -5.38 -12.04
N GLY A 59 -4.20 -5.54 -11.24
CA GLY A 59 -4.92 -4.44 -10.60
C GLY A 59 -4.28 -3.89 -9.31
N PHE A 60 -3.13 -4.39 -8.89
CA PHE A 60 -2.49 -4.09 -7.60
C PHE A 60 -2.44 -2.59 -7.27
N ASN A 61 -1.88 -1.78 -8.15
CA ASN A 61 -1.77 -0.33 -7.93
C ASN A 61 -3.09 0.42 -8.20
N SER A 62 -3.78 0.05 -9.29
CA SER A 62 -4.99 0.75 -9.71
C SER A 62 -6.15 0.56 -8.74
N ASN A 63 -6.27 -0.63 -8.13
CA ASN A 63 -7.33 -0.91 -7.15
C ASN A 63 -7.13 -0.07 -5.88
N LEU A 64 -5.90 -0.02 -5.35
CA LEU A 64 -5.56 0.80 -4.20
C LEU A 64 -5.81 2.30 -4.48
N SER A 65 -5.27 2.80 -5.60
CA SER A 65 -5.42 4.22 -5.94
C SER A 65 -6.87 4.64 -6.14
N LYS A 66 -7.70 3.77 -6.76
CA LYS A 66 -9.14 4.01 -6.91
C LYS A 66 -9.89 3.94 -5.58
N ALA A 67 -9.55 2.98 -4.71
CA ALA A 67 -10.14 2.86 -3.38
C ALA A 67 -9.85 4.12 -2.55
N LEU A 68 -8.60 4.59 -2.55
CA LEU A 68 -8.20 5.80 -1.84
C LEU A 68 -8.90 7.05 -2.41
N ALA A 69 -8.93 7.21 -3.73
CA ALA A 69 -9.60 8.35 -4.36
C ALA A 69 -11.11 8.37 -4.05
N ARG A 70 -11.75 7.20 -3.98
CA ARG A 70 -13.15 7.09 -3.58
C ARG A 70 -13.35 7.48 -2.11
N GLN A 71 -12.54 6.96 -1.20
CA GLN A 71 -12.64 7.29 0.22
C GLN A 71 -12.45 8.79 0.47
N LEU A 72 -11.44 9.42 -0.15
CA LEU A 72 -11.24 10.87 -0.04
C LEU A 72 -12.43 11.67 -0.59
N GLY A 73 -13.06 11.19 -1.66
CA GLY A 73 -14.28 11.77 -2.20
C GLY A 73 -15.49 11.61 -1.27
N ASP A 74 -15.67 10.42 -0.69
CA ASP A 74 -16.77 10.13 0.25
C ASP A 74 -16.61 10.94 1.56
N GLU A 75 -15.38 11.22 1.99
CA GLU A 75 -15.05 12.09 3.14
C GLU A 75 -15.05 13.59 2.80
N GLU A 76 -15.33 13.94 1.55
CA GLU A 76 -15.32 15.33 1.02
C GLU A 76 -13.97 16.04 1.26
N VAL A 77 -12.85 15.33 1.13
CA VAL A 77 -11.51 15.90 1.21
C VAL A 77 -11.14 16.52 -0.12
N GLU A 78 -11.26 17.85 -0.22
CA GLU A 78 -10.98 18.57 -1.46
C GLU A 78 -9.50 18.55 -1.83
N CYS A 79 -8.62 18.71 -0.86
CA CYS A 79 -7.17 18.70 -1.04
C CYS A 79 -6.50 17.96 0.12
N ALA A 80 -5.73 16.94 -0.19
CA ALA A 80 -4.91 16.21 0.76
C ALA A 80 -3.43 16.37 0.42
N ASP A 81 -2.58 16.32 1.44
CA ASP A 81 -1.12 16.38 1.33
C ASP A 81 -0.55 14.96 1.25
N PHE A 82 0.01 14.61 0.10
CA PHE A 82 0.52 13.27 -0.17
C PHE A 82 2.03 13.17 -0.02
N VAL A 83 2.48 12.12 0.67
CA VAL A 83 3.80 11.53 0.48
C VAL A 83 3.61 10.15 -0.13
N ILE A 84 4.21 9.94 -1.30
CA ILE A 84 4.01 8.74 -2.10
C ILE A 84 5.29 7.91 -2.14
N LEU A 85 5.18 6.65 -1.74
CA LEU A 85 6.21 5.64 -1.89
C LEU A 85 5.86 4.79 -3.13
N GLY A 86 6.64 4.96 -4.20
CA GLY A 86 6.43 4.28 -5.47
C GLY A 86 5.88 5.18 -6.59
N ARG A 87 6.33 4.88 -7.81
CA ARG A 87 6.03 5.68 -9.00
C ARG A 87 4.56 5.60 -9.42
N LYS A 88 3.91 4.43 -9.24
CA LYS A 88 2.55 4.19 -9.77
C LYS A 88 1.47 5.01 -9.07
N GLY A 89 1.63 5.26 -7.77
CA GLY A 89 0.75 6.18 -7.04
C GLY A 89 0.90 7.61 -7.53
N ASN A 90 2.13 8.08 -7.72
CA ASN A 90 2.39 9.40 -8.25
C ASN A 90 1.80 9.59 -9.67
N ASP A 91 1.93 8.59 -10.54
CA ASP A 91 1.36 8.64 -11.90
C ASP A 91 -0.17 8.79 -11.90
N PHE A 92 -0.83 8.28 -10.87
CA PHE A 92 -2.28 8.40 -10.70
C PHE A 92 -2.64 9.77 -10.12
N PHE A 93 -2.07 10.16 -8.98
CA PHE A 93 -2.50 11.34 -8.21
C PHE A 93 -1.95 12.67 -8.74
N LYS A 94 -0.88 12.70 -9.54
CA LYS A 94 -0.38 13.95 -10.18
C LYS A 94 -1.37 14.65 -11.10
N ARG A 95 -2.51 14.00 -11.43
CA ARG A 95 -3.57 14.56 -12.29
C ARG A 95 -4.80 14.99 -11.49
N THR A 96 -4.73 14.89 -10.17
CA THR A 96 -5.80 15.27 -9.25
C THR A 96 -5.51 16.63 -8.63
N SER A 97 -6.46 17.19 -7.88
CA SER A 97 -6.32 18.44 -7.14
C SER A 97 -5.48 18.33 -5.86
N HIS A 98 -5.06 17.13 -5.49
CA HIS A 98 -4.30 16.90 -4.27
C HIS A 98 -2.85 17.37 -4.40
N ASN A 99 -2.24 17.74 -3.27
CA ASN A 99 -0.88 18.23 -3.20
C ASN A 99 0.10 17.06 -2.96
N ILE A 100 1.10 16.91 -3.83
CA ILE A 100 2.14 15.89 -3.66
C ILE A 100 3.38 16.57 -3.07
N LEU A 101 3.60 16.37 -1.76
CA LEU A 101 4.76 16.91 -1.03
C LEU A 101 6.06 16.24 -1.46
N ALA A 102 6.03 14.91 -1.55
CA ALA A 102 7.19 14.11 -1.93
C ALA A 102 6.79 12.82 -2.63
N ASN A 103 7.67 12.36 -3.53
CA ASN A 103 7.55 11.05 -4.18
C ASN A 103 8.90 10.32 -4.13
N HIS A 104 8.93 9.19 -3.45
CA HIS A 104 10.12 8.36 -3.28
C HIS A 104 10.02 7.09 -4.11
N THR A 105 11.01 6.87 -4.97
CA THR A 105 11.09 5.72 -5.88
C THR A 105 12.44 5.04 -5.77
N GLY A 106 12.49 3.74 -6.02
CA GLY A 106 13.76 2.99 -6.04
C GLY A 106 14.50 2.97 -4.71
N THR A 107 13.80 3.11 -3.59
CA THR A 107 14.40 3.14 -2.26
C THR A 107 15.01 1.79 -1.90
N SER A 108 16.30 1.76 -1.59
CA SER A 108 16.99 0.54 -1.16
C SER A 108 16.51 0.10 0.23
N PRO A 109 16.50 -1.21 0.55
CA PRO A 109 16.04 -1.73 1.83
C PRO A 109 16.69 -1.06 3.04
N GLU A 110 17.98 -0.73 2.95
CA GLU A 110 18.76 -0.08 4.01
C GLU A 110 18.26 1.33 4.35
N LYS A 111 17.70 2.03 3.37
CA LYS A 111 17.19 3.40 3.52
C LYS A 111 15.72 3.48 3.90
N GLN A 112 14.98 2.36 3.80
CA GLN A 112 13.54 2.35 4.03
C GLN A 112 13.18 2.81 5.44
N LEU A 113 13.85 2.29 6.47
CA LEU A 113 13.55 2.63 7.86
C LEU A 113 13.84 4.10 8.17
N VAL A 114 14.93 4.65 7.61
CA VAL A 114 15.28 6.07 7.79
C VAL A 114 14.23 6.94 7.12
N LEU A 115 13.86 6.61 5.89
CA LEU A 115 12.84 7.36 5.14
C LEU A 115 11.47 7.33 5.85
N VAL A 116 11.04 6.16 6.34
CA VAL A 116 9.79 6.04 7.13
C VAL A 116 9.83 6.92 8.36
N ARG A 117 10.96 6.91 9.10
CA ARG A 117 11.12 7.77 10.28
C ARG A 117 10.96 9.25 9.92
N ASP A 118 11.58 9.69 8.84
CA ASP A 118 11.55 11.09 8.43
C ASP A 118 10.15 11.52 7.98
N ILE A 119 9.46 10.69 7.19
CA ILE A 119 8.06 10.92 6.77
C ILE A 119 7.11 10.98 7.98
N VAL A 120 7.21 10.01 8.89
CA VAL A 120 6.33 9.97 10.06
C VAL A 120 6.61 11.15 10.98
N SER A 121 7.88 11.54 11.16
CA SER A 121 8.24 12.72 11.96
C SER A 121 7.64 14.01 11.37
N GLU A 122 7.69 14.19 10.05
CA GLU A 122 7.11 15.34 9.37
C GLU A 122 5.59 15.40 9.58
N PHE A 123 4.87 14.32 9.29
CA PHE A 123 3.41 14.29 9.47
C PHE A 123 2.97 14.42 10.93
N THR A 124 3.72 13.83 11.87
CA THR A 124 3.46 13.96 13.30
C THR A 124 3.62 15.41 13.74
N SER A 125 4.71 16.09 13.36
CA SER A 125 4.93 17.49 13.71
C SER A 125 3.85 18.42 13.15
N ARG A 126 3.42 18.20 11.91
CA ARG A 126 2.34 18.98 11.30
C ARG A 126 0.98 18.71 11.94
N PHE A 127 0.74 17.48 12.37
CA PHE A 127 -0.45 17.11 13.12
C PHE A 127 -0.46 17.75 14.52
N GLU A 128 0.65 17.69 15.25
CA GLU A 128 0.83 18.35 16.57
C GLU A 128 0.66 19.87 16.45
N ALA A 129 1.16 20.48 15.38
CA ALA A 129 1.00 21.91 15.09
C ALA A 129 -0.44 22.30 14.69
N GLY A 130 -1.32 21.33 14.47
CA GLY A 130 -2.70 21.56 14.03
C GLY A 130 -2.81 21.99 12.56
N GLU A 131 -1.81 21.71 11.73
CA GLU A 131 -1.88 21.90 10.27
C GLU A 131 -2.68 20.78 9.60
N LEU A 132 -2.67 19.58 10.19
CA LEU A 132 -3.43 18.43 9.76
C LEU A 132 -4.42 18.00 10.84
N ASP A 133 -5.56 17.49 10.41
CA ASP A 133 -6.60 16.95 11.28
C ASP A 133 -6.56 15.43 11.34
N GLN A 134 -6.05 14.79 10.28
CA GLN A 134 -5.83 13.35 10.22
C GLN A 134 -4.67 12.98 9.30
N VAL A 135 -4.08 11.82 9.55
CA VAL A 135 -3.11 11.20 8.66
C VAL A 135 -3.54 9.77 8.37
N ILE A 136 -3.65 9.41 7.10
CA ILE A 136 -4.05 8.08 6.65
C ILE A 136 -2.91 7.37 5.93
N LEU A 137 -2.86 6.05 6.09
CA LEU A 137 -1.95 5.16 5.40
C LEU A 137 -2.74 4.30 4.41
N ALA A 138 -2.33 4.31 3.15
CA ALA A 138 -2.94 3.50 2.10
C ALA A 138 -1.90 2.55 1.51
N TYR A 139 -2.19 1.25 1.57
CA TYR A 139 -1.30 0.20 1.11
C TYR A 139 -2.06 -1.07 0.68
N ASN A 140 -1.35 -2.06 0.12
CA ASN A 140 -1.94 -3.36 -0.17
C ASN A 140 -1.47 -4.39 0.85
N HIS A 141 -2.41 -4.96 1.60
CA HIS A 141 -2.14 -6.05 2.52
C HIS A 141 -1.99 -7.38 1.77
N TYR A 142 -0.90 -8.10 2.05
CA TYR A 142 -0.63 -9.41 1.48
C TYR A 142 -1.35 -10.51 2.27
N VAL A 143 -2.44 -11.01 1.73
CA VAL A 143 -3.18 -12.14 2.31
C VAL A 143 -2.64 -13.47 1.80
N SER A 144 -2.42 -13.57 0.49
CA SER A 144 -1.88 -14.76 -0.18
C SER A 144 -1.27 -14.41 -1.54
N VAL A 145 -0.66 -15.38 -2.20
CA VAL A 145 -0.07 -15.19 -3.54
C VAL A 145 -1.11 -14.69 -4.56
N ILE A 146 -2.37 -15.10 -4.42
CA ILE A 146 -3.45 -14.72 -5.34
C ILE A 146 -4.32 -13.57 -4.82
N ALA A 147 -4.16 -13.17 -3.55
CA ALA A 147 -5.01 -12.16 -2.92
C ALA A 147 -4.18 -11.08 -2.22
N GLN A 148 -4.29 -9.86 -2.72
CA GLN A 148 -3.78 -8.65 -2.10
C GLN A 148 -4.95 -7.69 -1.96
N VAL A 149 -5.16 -7.18 -0.74
CA VAL A 149 -6.33 -6.36 -0.40
C VAL A 149 -5.90 -4.92 -0.16
N PRO A 150 -6.49 -3.94 -0.84
CA PRO A 150 -6.30 -2.53 -0.50
C PRO A 150 -6.76 -2.24 0.92
N VAL A 151 -5.90 -1.63 1.71
CA VAL A 151 -6.17 -1.19 3.08
C VAL A 151 -5.91 0.31 3.15
N ILE A 152 -6.86 1.02 3.75
CA ILE A 152 -6.74 2.44 4.05
C ILE A 152 -7.08 2.57 5.53
N GLU A 153 -6.08 2.94 6.32
CA GLU A 153 -6.22 3.02 7.76
C GLU A 153 -5.74 4.36 8.29
N GLN A 154 -6.34 4.80 9.37
CA GLN A 154 -5.95 6.03 10.06
C GLN A 154 -4.70 5.78 10.89
N LEU A 155 -3.66 6.61 10.68
CA LEU A 155 -2.46 6.64 11.50
C LEU A 155 -2.56 7.65 12.65
N LEU A 156 -3.10 8.84 12.34
CA LEU A 156 -3.32 9.93 13.29
C LEU A 156 -4.72 10.51 13.07
N PRO A 157 -5.44 10.85 14.14
CA PRO A 157 -5.14 10.54 15.53
C PRO A 157 -5.02 9.03 15.78
N ILE A 158 -4.18 8.65 16.75
CA ILE A 158 -4.01 7.25 17.12
C ILE A 158 -5.29 6.75 17.77
N THR A 159 -5.86 5.70 17.22
CA THR A 159 -6.93 4.95 17.87
C THR A 159 -6.28 3.85 18.71
N PRO A 160 -6.45 3.87 20.05
CA PRO A 160 -5.90 2.82 20.88
C PRO A 160 -6.42 1.47 20.40
N PRO A 161 -5.52 0.49 20.15
CA PRO A 161 -5.96 -0.83 19.71
C PRO A 161 -6.78 -1.49 20.83
N GLU A 162 -7.98 -1.94 20.51
CA GLU A 162 -8.78 -2.77 21.37
C GLU A 162 -8.08 -4.12 21.58
N THR A 163 -7.41 -4.28 22.69
CA THR A 163 -6.85 -5.57 23.12
C THR A 163 -7.55 -5.99 24.40
N GLU A 164 -8.22 -7.14 24.37
CA GLU A 164 -8.86 -7.76 25.54
C GLU A 164 -7.86 -8.23 26.63
N ILE A 165 -6.57 -8.04 26.41
CA ILE A 165 -5.53 -8.47 27.35
C ILE A 165 -5.01 -7.22 28.06
N ALA A 166 -5.68 -6.80 29.09
CA ALA A 166 -5.01 -6.08 30.18
C ALA A 166 -3.99 -7.05 30.80
N ASP A 167 -2.73 -6.96 30.39
CA ASP A 167 -1.64 -7.64 31.08
C ASP A 167 -1.52 -6.94 32.45
N ASP A 168 -2.15 -7.51 33.45
CA ASP A 168 -2.28 -6.96 34.82
C ASP A 168 -0.96 -7.07 35.61
N ARG A 169 0.14 -7.24 34.88
CA ARG A 169 1.47 -7.21 35.47
C ARG A 169 1.85 -5.77 35.80
N ASP A 170 2.26 -5.53 37.04
CA ASP A 170 2.84 -4.27 37.47
C ASP A 170 4.15 -4.03 36.69
N ILE A 171 4.05 -3.36 35.55
CA ILE A 171 5.22 -2.93 34.77
C ILE A 171 5.78 -1.69 35.43
N ILE A 172 7.01 -1.77 35.90
CA ILE A 172 7.76 -0.63 36.42
C ILE A 172 8.29 0.17 35.24
N PHE A 173 7.95 1.45 35.19
CA PHE A 173 8.39 2.38 34.13
C PHE A 173 9.46 3.32 34.69
N GLU A 174 10.61 3.38 34.02
CA GLU A 174 11.69 4.33 34.28
C GLU A 174 12.06 5.05 32.97
N PRO A 175 12.17 6.37 32.89
CA PRO A 175 12.05 7.35 33.97
C PRO A 175 10.61 7.71 34.37
N SER A 176 9.68 7.83 33.42
CA SER A 176 8.26 8.07 33.67
C SER A 176 7.38 7.35 32.65
N PRO A 177 6.15 6.92 33.01
CA PRO A 177 5.22 6.35 32.05
C PRO A 177 4.94 7.27 30.86
N GLN A 178 4.88 8.58 31.06
CA GLN A 178 4.59 9.60 30.06
C GLN A 178 5.69 9.71 29.01
N ASP A 179 6.96 9.84 29.43
CA ASP A 179 8.12 9.96 28.52
C ASP A 179 8.30 8.70 27.66
N ILE A 180 8.05 7.55 28.28
CA ILE A 180 8.09 6.26 27.59
C ILE A 180 6.97 6.17 26.56
N LEU A 181 5.74 6.58 26.92
CA LEU A 181 4.59 6.53 26.04
C LEU A 181 4.79 7.40 24.79
N GLU A 182 5.27 8.64 24.94
CA GLU A 182 5.55 9.50 23.78
C GLU A 182 6.52 8.85 22.80
N THR A 183 7.62 8.30 23.33
CA THR A 183 8.61 7.61 22.49
C THR A 183 8.04 6.36 21.82
N LEU A 184 7.23 5.58 22.56
CA LEU A 184 6.62 4.36 22.04
C LEU A 184 5.55 4.65 21.00
N LEU A 185 4.72 5.69 21.15
CA LEU A 185 3.70 6.07 20.18
C LEU A 185 4.34 6.47 18.84
N LYS A 186 5.38 7.29 18.85
CA LYS A 186 6.12 7.65 17.63
C LYS A 186 6.72 6.41 16.96
N LYS A 187 7.31 5.49 17.74
CA LYS A 187 7.82 4.22 17.22
C LYS A 187 6.69 3.29 16.71
N TYR A 188 5.53 3.32 17.35
CA TYR A 188 4.37 2.54 16.91
C TYR A 188 3.91 2.96 15.52
N VAL A 189 3.71 4.26 15.28
CA VAL A 189 3.33 4.79 13.97
C VAL A 189 4.41 4.49 12.92
N GLN A 190 5.69 4.69 13.25
CA GLN A 190 6.80 4.36 12.35
C GLN A 190 6.80 2.87 11.96
N ASN A 191 6.62 1.99 12.95
CA ASN A 191 6.60 0.56 12.71
C ASN A 191 5.40 0.15 11.86
N GLN A 192 4.23 0.76 12.06
CA GLN A 192 3.02 0.50 11.27
C GLN A 192 3.27 0.81 9.78
N VAL A 193 3.81 1.98 9.48
CA VAL A 193 4.17 2.36 8.09
C VAL A 193 5.25 1.42 7.51
N TYR A 194 6.25 1.08 8.29
CA TYR A 194 7.33 0.21 7.83
C TYR A 194 6.85 -1.21 7.50
N VAL A 195 6.05 -1.82 8.38
CA VAL A 195 5.48 -3.16 8.16
C VAL A 195 4.55 -3.16 6.96
N SER A 196 3.71 -2.14 6.81
CA SER A 196 2.81 -1.99 5.65
C SER A 196 3.59 -1.83 4.34
N TRP A 197 4.76 -1.19 4.39
CA TRP A 197 5.63 -1.10 3.21
C TRP A 197 6.23 -2.46 2.84
N LEU A 198 6.74 -3.21 3.82
CA LEU A 198 7.24 -4.58 3.58
C LEU A 198 6.14 -5.50 3.04
N ASP A 199 4.93 -5.36 3.58
CA ASP A 199 3.77 -6.12 3.16
C ASP A 199 3.38 -5.80 1.71
N THR A 200 3.38 -4.52 1.35
CA THR A 200 3.17 -4.06 -0.02
C THR A 200 4.22 -4.62 -1.00
N ILE A 201 5.50 -4.64 -0.62
CA ILE A 201 6.56 -5.22 -1.45
C ILE A 201 6.32 -6.71 -1.69
N ALA A 202 5.96 -7.46 -0.65
CA ALA A 202 5.65 -8.87 -0.77
C ALA A 202 4.43 -9.10 -1.70
N GLY A 203 3.38 -8.31 -1.52
CA GLY A 203 2.18 -8.33 -2.36
C GLY A 203 2.46 -7.96 -3.82
N GLU A 204 3.30 -6.97 -4.06
CA GLU A 204 3.73 -6.57 -5.41
C GLU A 204 4.40 -7.73 -6.16
N HIS A 205 5.34 -8.44 -5.50
CA HIS A 205 6.02 -9.58 -6.10
C HIS A 205 5.05 -10.73 -6.42
N ALA A 206 4.13 -11.04 -5.50
CA ALA A 206 3.12 -12.06 -5.69
C ALA A 206 2.15 -11.71 -6.83
N ALA A 207 1.63 -10.48 -6.86
CA ALA A 207 0.74 -10.00 -7.91
C ALA A 207 1.41 -10.01 -9.29
N ARG A 208 2.69 -9.70 -9.35
CA ARG A 208 3.45 -9.75 -10.61
C ARG A 208 3.65 -11.19 -11.06
N MET A 209 3.98 -12.09 -10.16
CA MET A 209 4.15 -13.52 -10.48
C MET A 209 2.86 -14.09 -11.08
N THR A 210 1.72 -13.92 -10.42
CA THR A 210 0.42 -14.42 -10.92
C THR A 210 0.01 -13.77 -12.24
N SER A 211 0.29 -12.47 -12.41
CA SER A 211 -0.01 -11.76 -13.66
C SER A 211 0.85 -12.26 -14.82
N MET A 212 2.11 -12.57 -14.58
CA MET A 212 3.01 -13.09 -15.62
C MET A 212 2.70 -14.54 -15.98
N ASP A 213 2.31 -15.38 -15.00
CA ASP A 213 1.85 -16.73 -15.27
C ASP A 213 0.60 -16.72 -16.17
N ALA A 214 -0.38 -15.89 -15.86
CA ALA A 214 -1.57 -15.73 -16.68
C ALA A 214 -1.23 -15.21 -18.10
N ALA A 215 -0.34 -14.25 -18.20
CA ALA A 215 0.11 -13.71 -19.48
C ALA A 215 0.82 -14.77 -20.33
N THR A 216 1.68 -15.59 -19.72
CA THR A 216 2.41 -16.68 -20.40
C THR A 216 1.44 -17.74 -20.93
N LYS A 217 0.46 -18.14 -20.13
CA LYS A 217 -0.58 -19.09 -20.56
C LYS A 217 -1.40 -18.54 -21.74
N ASN A 218 -1.87 -17.31 -21.61
CA ASN A 218 -2.66 -16.67 -22.69
C ASN A 218 -1.84 -16.52 -23.98
N ALA A 219 -0.54 -16.22 -23.89
CA ALA A 219 0.36 -16.15 -25.03
C ALA A 219 0.52 -17.52 -25.71
N GLY A 220 0.67 -18.59 -24.93
CA GLY A 220 0.71 -19.97 -25.45
C GLY A 220 -0.54 -20.33 -26.24
N GLU A 221 -1.72 -20.10 -25.65
CA GLU A 221 -2.99 -20.35 -26.33
C GLU A 221 -3.16 -19.53 -27.63
N MET A 222 -2.66 -18.30 -27.64
CA MET A 222 -2.70 -17.46 -28.84
C MET A 222 -1.77 -17.99 -29.94
N ILE A 223 -0.58 -18.46 -29.59
CA ILE A 223 0.39 -19.06 -30.51
C ILE A 223 -0.22 -20.31 -31.16
N GLU A 224 -0.85 -21.19 -30.39
CA GLU A 224 -1.53 -22.38 -30.92
C GLU A 224 -2.64 -22.02 -31.93
N LYS A 225 -3.49 -21.06 -31.58
CA LYS A 225 -4.55 -20.57 -32.48
C LYS A 225 -3.99 -19.98 -33.77
N LEU A 226 -2.93 -19.19 -33.68
CA LEU A 226 -2.27 -18.61 -34.84
C LEU A 226 -1.60 -19.68 -35.71
N GLN A 227 -1.01 -20.70 -35.14
CA GLN A 227 -0.43 -21.83 -35.87
C GLN A 227 -1.50 -22.62 -36.67
N LEU A 228 -2.65 -22.89 -36.04
CA LEU A 228 -3.77 -23.52 -36.71
C LEU A 228 -4.30 -22.68 -37.89
N HIS A 229 -4.46 -21.37 -37.66
CA HIS A 229 -4.89 -20.44 -38.71
C HIS A 229 -3.89 -20.38 -39.85
N TYR A 230 -2.61 -20.29 -39.57
CA TYR A 230 -1.52 -20.29 -40.55
C TYR A 230 -1.55 -21.56 -41.41
N ASN A 231 -1.62 -22.74 -40.75
CA ASN A 231 -1.65 -24.02 -41.46
C ASN A 231 -2.89 -24.14 -42.38
N ARG A 232 -4.07 -23.71 -41.93
CA ARG A 232 -5.26 -23.66 -42.76
C ARG A 232 -5.12 -22.73 -43.97
N SER A 233 -4.58 -21.52 -43.73
CA SER A 233 -4.38 -20.56 -44.83
C SER A 233 -3.35 -21.06 -45.83
N ARG A 234 -2.25 -21.70 -45.35
CA ARG A 234 -1.26 -22.32 -46.21
C ARG A 234 -1.84 -23.42 -47.06
N GLN A 235 -2.63 -24.35 -46.46
CA GLN A 235 -3.30 -25.43 -47.21
C GLN A 235 -4.26 -24.88 -48.25
N ALA A 236 -5.06 -23.87 -47.92
CA ALA A 236 -5.99 -23.23 -48.84
C ALA A 236 -5.27 -22.54 -50.00
N ALA A 237 -4.11 -21.91 -49.77
CA ALA A 237 -3.30 -21.32 -50.81
C ALA A 237 -2.71 -22.36 -51.74
N ILE A 238 -2.13 -23.44 -51.22
CA ILE A 238 -1.60 -24.55 -52.01
C ILE A 238 -2.71 -25.21 -52.84
N THR A 239 -3.91 -25.44 -52.25
CA THR A 239 -5.03 -26.03 -52.93
C THR A 239 -5.51 -25.12 -54.10
N ARG A 240 -5.53 -23.81 -53.90
CA ARG A 240 -5.90 -22.84 -54.92
C ARG A 240 -4.92 -22.87 -56.09
N GLU A 241 -3.61 -22.85 -55.81
CA GLU A 241 -2.56 -22.92 -56.82
C GLU A 241 -2.64 -24.22 -57.64
N LEU A 242 -2.92 -25.36 -56.94
CA LEU A 242 -3.11 -26.63 -57.65
C LEU A 242 -4.34 -26.62 -58.58
N ILE A 243 -5.47 -26.05 -58.13
CA ILE A 243 -6.68 -25.92 -58.94
C ILE A 243 -6.40 -25.00 -60.16
N GLU A 244 -5.69 -23.91 -59.99
CA GLU A 244 -5.31 -23.01 -61.07
C GLU A 244 -4.43 -23.71 -62.12
N ILE A 245 -3.46 -24.52 -61.66
CA ILE A 245 -2.58 -25.29 -62.56
C ILE A 245 -3.41 -26.33 -63.36
N ILE A 246 -4.27 -27.09 -62.67
CA ILE A 246 -5.10 -28.12 -63.32
C ILE A 246 -6.05 -27.50 -64.34
N SER A 247 -6.74 -26.41 -63.95
CA SER A 247 -7.67 -25.72 -64.85
C SER A 247 -6.93 -25.09 -66.05
N GLY A 248 -5.73 -24.59 -65.85
CA GLY A 248 -4.89 -24.11 -66.96
C GLY A 248 -4.42 -25.22 -67.91
N ALA A 249 -4.17 -26.43 -67.37
CA ALA A 249 -3.77 -27.60 -68.20
C ALA A 249 -4.94 -28.20 -69.01
N GLU A 250 -6.20 -28.13 -68.45
CA GLU A 250 -7.37 -28.60 -69.17
C GLU A 250 -7.87 -27.62 -70.26
N SER A 251 -7.39 -26.39 -70.24
CA SER A 251 -7.76 -25.37 -71.26
C SER A 251 -6.84 -25.33 -72.50
N LEU A 252 -5.78 -26.15 -72.48
CA LEU A 252 -4.86 -26.37 -73.63
C LEU A 252 -5.24 -27.64 -74.38
#